data_5551d1a2cf88866cd748ba2861662646
#
_entry.id   5551d1a2cf88866cd748ba2861662646
#
_cell.length_a   1.000
_cell.length_b   1.000
_cell.length_c   1.000
_cell.angle_alpha   90.00
_cell.angle_beta   90.00
_cell.angle_gamma   90.00
#
_symmetry.space_group_name_H-M   'P 1'
#
loop_
_entity.id
_entity.type
_entity.pdbx_description
1 polymer ?
#
loop_
_entity_poly.entity_id
_entity_poly.type
_entity_poly.pdbx_seq_one_letter_code
_entity_poly.pdbx_strand_id
1 'polypeptide(L)'
;ELKLVREYMTAVQREVEITYGVPVPCKFGTMIEVVRACMRAENLAEVAEFFSFGTNDLTQATFSFSREDAENKFLPAYNETGILQDNPFEVLDIKGVGEVMKIAVERGRATRPDLKIGICGEHGGHPESIAFCHEIGLNYVSCSGPRVPIARLAAAQAQLRGVTAKS
;
A
#
# COMPACT_ATOMS: atom_id res chain seq x y z
N GLU A 1 -10.11 14.47 10.78
CA GLU A 1 -10.96 13.31 10.44
C GLU A 1 -10.44 12.05 11.15
N LEU A 2 -9.20 11.60 10.92
CA LEU A 2 -8.66 10.35 11.47
C LEU A 2 -8.73 10.26 13.01
N LYS A 3 -8.44 11.34 13.73
CA LYS A 3 -8.58 11.40 15.20
C LYS A 3 -10.02 11.12 15.65
N LEU A 4 -11.00 11.72 14.97
CA LEU A 4 -12.42 11.52 15.27
C LEU A 4 -12.86 10.08 15.02
N VAL A 5 -12.42 9.48 13.91
CA VAL A 5 -12.72 8.07 13.62
C VAL A 5 -12.12 7.15 14.68
N ARG A 6 -10.90 7.45 15.16
CA ARG A 6 -10.27 6.70 16.26
C ARG A 6 -11.08 6.78 17.56
N GLU A 7 -11.61 7.96 17.87
CA GLU A 7 -12.48 8.16 19.04
C GLU A 7 -13.75 7.29 18.95
N TYR A 8 -14.41 7.27 17.79
CA TYR A 8 -15.56 6.40 17.55
C TYR A 8 -15.20 4.92 17.68
N MET A 9 -14.10 4.50 17.07
CA MET A 9 -13.64 3.11 17.18
C MET A 9 -13.39 2.72 18.64
N THR A 10 -12.74 3.60 19.42
CA THR A 10 -12.46 3.35 20.84
C THR A 10 -13.75 3.24 21.66
N ALA A 11 -14.75 4.05 21.36
CA ALA A 11 -16.05 3.98 22.03
C ALA A 11 -16.78 2.66 21.73
N VAL A 12 -16.83 2.27 20.45
CA VAL A 12 -17.45 1.00 20.02
C VAL A 12 -16.70 -0.20 20.58
N GLN A 13 -15.36 -0.19 20.55
CA GLN A 13 -14.54 -1.25 21.14
C GLN A 13 -14.92 -1.49 22.61
N ARG A 14 -15.02 -0.41 23.40
CA ARG A 14 -15.39 -0.48 24.82
C ARG A 14 -16.79 -1.04 25.02
N GLU A 15 -17.75 -0.64 24.19
CA GLU A 15 -19.13 -1.13 24.23
C GLU A 15 -19.17 -2.65 23.96
N VAL A 16 -18.45 -3.10 22.95
CA VAL A 16 -18.35 -4.54 22.59
C VAL A 16 -17.69 -5.32 23.71
N GLU A 17 -16.59 -4.84 24.28
CA GLU A 17 -15.90 -5.48 25.41
C GLU A 17 -16.81 -5.65 26.63
N ILE A 18 -17.60 -4.64 26.95
CA ILE A 18 -18.59 -4.69 28.04
C ILE A 18 -19.70 -5.70 27.71
N THR A 19 -20.23 -5.68 26.50
CA THR A 19 -21.37 -6.50 26.10
C THR A 19 -21.02 -7.99 26.08
N TYR A 20 -19.82 -8.34 25.60
CA TYR A 20 -19.41 -9.73 25.44
C TYR A 20 -18.48 -10.25 26.55
N GLY A 21 -18.01 -9.38 27.44
CA GLY A 21 -17.16 -9.74 28.58
C GLY A 21 -15.78 -10.23 28.20
N VAL A 22 -15.30 -9.89 26.99
CA VAL A 22 -13.99 -10.30 26.48
C VAL A 22 -13.24 -9.10 25.92
N PRO A 23 -11.89 -9.02 26.08
CA PRO A 23 -11.10 -7.97 25.48
C PRO A 23 -11.07 -8.13 23.94
N VAL A 24 -11.14 -7.01 23.22
CA VAL A 24 -11.07 -6.96 21.75
C VAL A 24 -9.83 -6.15 21.33
N PRO A 25 -8.62 -6.74 21.37
CA PRO A 25 -7.42 -6.02 20.98
C PRO A 25 -7.47 -5.74 19.47
N CYS A 26 -7.43 -4.47 19.11
CA CYS A 26 -7.40 -4.04 17.71
C CYS A 26 -6.38 -2.92 17.52
N LYS A 27 -5.85 -2.84 16.30
CA LYS A 27 -4.97 -1.75 15.88
C LYS A 27 -5.73 -0.80 14.98
N PHE A 28 -5.50 0.47 15.16
CA PHE A 28 -6.06 1.51 14.33
C PHE A 28 -5.06 1.91 13.25
N GLY A 29 -5.41 1.74 11.99
CA GLY A 29 -4.58 2.13 10.85
C GLY A 29 -5.37 2.91 9.81
N THR A 30 -4.70 3.29 8.74
CA THR A 30 -5.35 3.99 7.63
C THR A 30 -4.80 3.49 6.29
N MET A 31 -5.66 3.58 5.27
CA MET A 31 -5.24 3.40 3.89
C MET A 31 -4.58 4.68 3.38
N ILE A 32 -3.51 4.51 2.62
CA ILE A 32 -2.80 5.57 1.91
C ILE A 32 -3.04 5.33 0.42
N GLU A 33 -3.97 6.07 -0.14
CA GLU A 33 -4.46 5.84 -1.51
C GLU A 33 -4.70 7.12 -2.32
N VAL A 34 -4.39 8.27 -1.72
CA VAL A 34 -4.37 9.55 -2.42
C VAL A 34 -3.04 10.26 -2.22
N VAL A 35 -2.58 10.99 -3.23
CA VAL A 35 -1.29 11.70 -3.19
C VAL A 35 -1.17 12.62 -1.97
N ARG A 36 -2.26 13.30 -1.59
CA ARG A 36 -2.28 14.15 -0.39
C ARG A 36 -1.98 13.37 0.89
N ALA A 37 -2.47 12.13 1.02
CA ALA A 37 -2.17 11.29 2.18
C ALA A 37 -0.67 10.92 2.24
N CYS A 38 -0.06 10.61 1.10
CA CYS A 38 1.38 10.38 1.01
C CYS A 38 2.18 11.60 1.47
N MET A 39 1.79 12.79 1.00
CA MET A 39 2.44 14.06 1.36
C MET A 39 2.23 14.48 2.83
N ARG A 40 1.24 13.92 3.53
CA ARG A 40 0.92 14.19 4.92
C ARG A 40 1.06 12.96 5.81
N ALA A 41 1.89 12.00 5.38
CA ALA A 41 2.07 10.72 6.08
C ALA A 41 2.61 10.89 7.51
N GLU A 42 3.45 11.91 7.76
CA GLU A 42 3.92 12.26 9.10
C GLU A 42 2.77 12.55 10.07
N ASN A 43 1.77 13.32 9.63
CA ASN A 43 0.63 13.66 10.47
C ASN A 43 -0.35 12.48 10.65
N LEU A 44 -0.47 11.63 9.66
CA LEU A 44 -1.28 10.40 9.76
C LEU A 44 -0.65 9.41 10.72
N ALA A 45 0.69 9.28 10.72
CA ALA A 45 1.43 8.41 11.61
C ALA A 45 1.37 8.80 13.09
N GLU A 46 1.04 10.06 13.43
CA GLU A 46 0.75 10.46 14.80
C GLU A 46 -0.43 9.66 15.40
N VAL A 47 -1.39 9.30 14.56
CA VAL A 47 -2.65 8.67 14.97
C VAL A 47 -2.70 7.19 14.59
N ALA A 48 -2.28 6.85 13.36
CA ALA A 48 -2.35 5.50 12.83
C ALA A 48 -1.19 4.63 13.34
N GLU A 49 -1.48 3.38 13.64
CA GLU A 49 -0.52 2.37 14.08
C GLU A 49 0.02 1.53 12.90
N PHE A 50 -0.63 1.60 11.77
CA PHE A 50 -0.17 0.99 10.51
C PHE A 50 -0.73 1.74 9.30
N PHE A 51 -0.05 1.59 8.16
CA PHE A 51 -0.51 2.03 6.86
C PHE A 51 -0.72 0.84 5.92
N SER A 52 -1.71 0.96 5.03
CA SER A 52 -1.91 0.07 3.90
C SER A 52 -2.01 0.92 2.63
N PHE A 53 -1.14 0.70 1.66
CA PHE A 53 -1.26 1.38 0.37
C PHE A 53 -2.39 0.77 -0.45
N GLY A 54 -3.39 1.57 -0.79
CA GLY A 54 -4.43 1.28 -1.78
C GLY A 54 -3.94 1.69 -3.16
N THR A 55 -3.10 0.85 -3.77
CA THR A 55 -2.36 1.25 -4.97
C THR A 55 -3.21 1.40 -6.22
N ASN A 56 -4.39 0.81 -6.29
CA ASN A 56 -5.31 1.05 -7.40
C ASN A 56 -5.75 2.52 -7.42
N ASP A 57 -6.22 3.03 -6.28
CA ASP A 57 -6.66 4.43 -6.16
C ASP A 57 -5.49 5.40 -6.17
N LEU A 58 -4.36 5.03 -5.56
CA LEU A 58 -3.16 5.86 -5.63
C LEU A 58 -2.64 6.00 -7.06
N THR A 59 -2.75 4.95 -7.90
CA THR A 59 -2.43 5.00 -9.32
C THR A 59 -3.36 5.97 -10.05
N GLN A 60 -4.68 5.86 -9.84
CA GLN A 60 -5.65 6.80 -10.42
C GLN A 60 -5.34 8.24 -10.02
N ALA A 61 -5.06 8.48 -8.74
CA ALA A 61 -4.75 9.82 -8.23
C ALA A 61 -3.43 10.38 -8.79
N THR A 62 -2.41 9.54 -8.98
CA THR A 62 -1.09 9.96 -9.46
C THR A 62 -1.11 10.27 -10.94
N PHE A 63 -1.77 9.41 -11.74
CA PHE A 63 -1.94 9.63 -13.18
C PHE A 63 -3.06 10.61 -13.53
N SER A 64 -3.94 10.96 -12.58
CA SER A 64 -5.12 11.81 -12.78
C SER A 64 -6.10 11.29 -13.81
N PHE A 65 -6.31 9.98 -13.86
CA PHE A 65 -7.34 9.35 -14.69
C PHE A 65 -8.08 8.23 -13.93
N SER A 66 -9.31 7.95 -14.33
CA SER A 66 -10.03 6.80 -13.79
C SER A 66 -9.59 5.51 -14.46
N ARG A 67 -9.54 4.41 -13.69
CA ARG A 67 -9.21 3.09 -14.22
C ARG A 67 -10.13 2.67 -15.34
N GLU A 68 -11.45 2.80 -15.12
CA GLU A 68 -12.46 2.38 -16.08
C GLU A 68 -12.34 3.12 -17.42
N ASP A 69 -12.16 4.44 -17.37
CA ASP A 69 -11.96 5.22 -18.58
C ASP A 69 -10.67 4.87 -19.30
N ALA A 70 -9.58 4.74 -18.55
CA ALA A 70 -8.27 4.49 -19.12
C ALA A 70 -8.19 3.10 -19.77
N GLU A 71 -8.60 2.03 -19.08
CA GLU A 71 -8.56 0.66 -19.59
C GLU A 71 -9.48 0.46 -20.79
N ASN A 72 -10.63 1.15 -20.84
CA ASN A 72 -11.58 1.03 -21.95
C ASN A 72 -11.27 1.93 -23.15
N LYS A 73 -10.53 3.05 -22.96
CA LYS A 73 -10.38 4.06 -24.02
C LYS A 73 -9.00 4.12 -24.64
N PHE A 74 -7.93 4.14 -23.85
CA PHE A 74 -6.61 4.44 -24.39
C PHE A 74 -5.45 3.55 -23.89
N LEU A 75 -5.52 2.91 -22.72
CA LEU A 75 -4.42 2.09 -22.22
C LEU A 75 -4.03 0.94 -23.16
N PRO A 76 -4.98 0.23 -23.82
CA PRO A 76 -4.61 -0.79 -24.79
C PRO A 76 -3.74 -0.23 -25.92
N ALA A 77 -4.13 0.91 -26.49
CA ALA A 77 -3.35 1.57 -27.54
C ALA A 77 -2.00 2.08 -27.06
N TYR A 78 -1.91 2.54 -25.80
CA TYR A 78 -0.64 2.97 -25.20
C TYR A 78 0.34 1.82 -25.01
N ASN A 79 -0.16 0.65 -24.65
CA ASN A 79 0.66 -0.57 -24.53
C ASN A 79 1.10 -1.07 -25.90
N GLU A 80 0.19 -1.12 -26.88
CA GLU A 80 0.51 -1.55 -28.25
C GLU A 80 1.57 -0.65 -28.93
N THR A 81 1.51 0.65 -28.66
CA THR A 81 2.44 1.64 -29.24
C THR A 81 3.71 1.84 -28.38
N GLY A 82 3.80 1.20 -27.22
CA GLY A 82 4.95 1.31 -26.32
C GLY A 82 5.06 2.65 -25.59
N ILE A 83 3.97 3.43 -25.53
CA ILE A 83 3.92 4.66 -24.70
C ILE A 83 3.99 4.30 -23.22
N LEU A 84 3.25 3.26 -22.82
CA LEU A 84 3.41 2.60 -21.52
C LEU A 84 3.86 1.15 -21.77
N GLN A 85 4.83 0.71 -20.99
CA GLN A 85 5.36 -0.64 -21.10
C GLN A 85 4.34 -1.68 -20.59
N ASP A 86 3.67 -1.35 -19.48
CA ASP A 86 2.72 -2.21 -18.80
C ASP A 86 1.45 -1.43 -18.45
N ASN A 87 0.36 -2.15 -18.19
CA ASN A 87 -0.83 -1.56 -17.60
C ASN A 87 -0.53 -1.16 -16.13
N PRO A 88 -0.59 0.13 -15.77
CA PRO A 88 -0.24 0.61 -14.43
C PRO A 88 -1.18 0.12 -13.33
N PHE A 89 -2.29 -0.53 -13.68
CA PHE A 89 -3.20 -1.19 -12.73
C PHE A 89 -2.85 -2.66 -12.47
N GLU A 90 -1.98 -3.25 -13.29
CA GLU A 90 -1.49 -4.63 -13.13
C GLU A 90 -0.07 -4.65 -12.56
N VAL A 91 0.80 -3.80 -13.10
CA VAL A 91 2.19 -3.64 -12.67
C VAL A 91 2.36 -2.26 -12.08
N LEU A 92 2.90 -2.16 -10.88
CA LEU A 92 3.09 -0.89 -10.19
C LEU A 92 4.03 0.04 -11.00
N ASP A 93 3.57 1.24 -11.28
CA ASP A 93 4.43 2.32 -11.82
C ASP A 93 5.43 2.78 -10.75
N ILE A 94 6.60 2.15 -10.74
CA ILE A 94 7.65 2.42 -9.76
C ILE A 94 8.17 3.86 -9.88
N LYS A 95 8.21 4.41 -11.10
CA LYS A 95 8.80 5.74 -11.37
C LYS A 95 7.90 6.91 -10.95
N GLY A 96 6.59 6.72 -10.93
CA GLY A 96 5.63 7.73 -10.51
C GLY A 96 4.99 7.36 -9.17
N VAL A 97 4.13 6.35 -9.17
CA VAL A 97 3.42 5.90 -7.96
C VAL A 97 4.40 5.43 -6.88
N GLY A 98 5.46 4.71 -7.28
CA GLY A 98 6.49 4.24 -6.37
C GLY A 98 7.23 5.36 -5.65
N GLU A 99 7.53 6.47 -6.32
CA GLU A 99 8.17 7.63 -5.69
C GLU A 99 7.25 8.28 -4.64
N VAL A 100 5.96 8.39 -4.94
CA VAL A 100 4.96 8.89 -3.98
C VAL A 100 4.85 7.96 -2.76
N MET A 101 4.94 6.64 -2.97
CA MET A 101 4.98 5.65 -1.88
C MET A 101 6.23 5.80 -1.01
N LYS A 102 7.42 5.99 -1.59
CA LYS A 102 8.68 6.24 -0.85
C LYS A 102 8.55 7.43 0.08
N ILE A 103 8.02 8.55 -0.41
CA ILE A 103 7.77 9.74 0.40
C ILE A 103 6.88 9.42 1.61
N ALA A 104 5.83 8.64 1.41
CA ALA A 104 4.93 8.26 2.50
C ALA A 104 5.61 7.34 3.53
N VAL A 105 6.42 6.38 3.08
CA VAL A 105 7.19 5.48 3.97
C VAL A 105 8.18 6.27 4.82
N GLU A 106 8.97 7.14 4.19
CA GLU A 106 9.98 7.97 4.87
C GLU A 106 9.33 8.88 5.92
N ARG A 107 8.31 9.64 5.54
CA ARG A 107 7.61 10.57 6.43
C ARG A 107 6.87 9.86 7.55
N GLY A 108 6.18 8.76 7.23
CA GLY A 108 5.47 7.98 8.23
C GLY A 108 6.41 7.41 9.29
N ARG A 109 7.55 6.84 8.89
CA ARG A 109 8.55 6.29 9.79
C ARG A 109 9.40 7.34 10.51
N ALA A 110 9.54 8.53 9.97
CA ALA A 110 10.14 9.64 10.71
C ALA A 110 9.33 10.00 11.98
N THR A 111 8.00 9.89 11.90
CA THR A 111 7.12 10.12 13.06
C THR A 111 6.95 8.88 13.93
N ARG A 112 6.81 7.70 13.32
CA ARG A 112 6.65 6.41 14.00
C ARG A 112 7.64 5.38 13.44
N PRO A 113 8.81 5.20 14.04
CA PRO A 113 9.85 4.29 13.51
C PRO A 113 9.40 2.83 13.36
N ASP A 114 8.49 2.37 14.20
CA ASP A 114 7.93 1.01 14.19
C ASP A 114 6.64 0.88 13.35
N LEU A 115 6.29 1.92 12.57
CA LEU A 115 5.10 1.93 11.73
C LEU A 115 5.10 0.75 10.77
N LYS A 116 4.10 -0.11 10.90
CA LYS A 116 3.89 -1.19 9.96
C LYS A 116 3.23 -0.65 8.69
N ILE A 117 3.83 -0.95 7.55
CA ILE A 117 3.35 -0.50 6.26
C ILE A 117 3.24 -1.69 5.33
N GLY A 118 2.11 -1.79 4.66
CA GLY A 118 1.88 -2.83 3.66
C GLY A 118 1.19 -2.29 2.41
N ILE A 119 0.90 -3.18 1.50
CA ILE A 119 0.20 -2.91 0.25
C ILE A 119 -0.97 -3.88 0.10
N CYS A 120 -2.06 -3.42 -0.46
CA CYS A 120 -3.17 -4.24 -0.92
C CYS A 120 -3.52 -3.89 -2.37
N GLY A 121 -4.36 -4.69 -2.98
CA GLY A 121 -4.71 -4.57 -4.39
C GLY A 121 -3.93 -5.53 -5.28
N GLU A 122 -4.08 -5.37 -6.59
CA GLU A 122 -3.54 -6.33 -7.57
C GLU A 122 -2.02 -6.32 -7.62
N HIS A 123 -1.39 -5.17 -7.41
CA HIS A 123 0.07 -5.02 -7.34
C HIS A 123 0.71 -5.88 -6.23
N GLY A 124 -0.01 -6.15 -5.13
CA GLY A 124 0.46 -7.03 -4.06
C GLY A 124 0.63 -8.49 -4.46
N GLY A 125 0.13 -8.90 -5.61
CA GLY A 125 0.31 -10.22 -6.20
C GLY A 125 1.29 -10.27 -7.37
N HIS A 126 1.88 -9.13 -7.78
CA HIS A 126 2.79 -9.05 -8.92
C HIS A 126 4.26 -9.10 -8.47
N PRO A 127 5.11 -9.99 -9.03
CA PRO A 127 6.48 -10.20 -8.54
C PRO A 127 7.36 -8.95 -8.52
N GLU A 128 7.34 -8.12 -9.56
CA GLU A 128 8.15 -6.89 -9.64
C GLU A 128 7.68 -5.85 -8.63
N SER A 129 6.36 -5.70 -8.49
CA SER A 129 5.76 -4.80 -7.49
C SER A 129 6.12 -5.24 -6.06
N ILE A 130 6.15 -6.56 -5.79
CA ILE A 130 6.57 -7.12 -4.50
C ILE A 130 8.05 -6.85 -4.24
N ALA A 131 8.91 -7.01 -5.26
CA ALA A 131 10.34 -6.72 -5.13
C ALA A 131 10.57 -5.25 -4.77
N PHE A 132 9.88 -4.33 -5.43
CA PHE A 132 9.90 -2.90 -5.09
C PHE A 132 9.38 -2.64 -3.67
N CYS A 133 8.26 -3.24 -3.27
CA CYS A 133 7.75 -3.12 -1.90
C CYS A 133 8.79 -3.56 -0.85
N HIS A 134 9.52 -4.63 -1.13
CA HIS A 134 10.62 -5.09 -0.29
C HIS A 134 11.76 -4.05 -0.23
N GLU A 135 12.15 -3.48 -1.38
CA GLU A 135 13.22 -2.47 -1.48
C GLU A 135 12.92 -1.23 -0.62
N ILE A 136 11.69 -0.71 -0.70
CA ILE A 136 11.27 0.44 0.11
C ILE A 136 10.90 0.07 1.56
N GLY A 137 11.08 -1.20 1.94
CA GLY A 137 10.97 -1.69 3.31
C GLY A 137 9.54 -1.91 3.80
N LEU A 138 8.58 -2.23 2.94
CA LEU A 138 7.25 -2.62 3.41
C LEU A 138 7.31 -3.93 4.22
N ASN A 139 6.40 -4.06 5.18
CA ASN A 139 6.37 -5.19 6.11
C ASN A 139 5.52 -6.36 5.60
N TYR A 140 4.54 -6.09 4.76
CA TYR A 140 3.64 -7.12 4.22
C TYR A 140 3.05 -6.73 2.88
N VAL A 141 2.62 -7.74 2.13
CA VAL A 141 1.77 -7.61 0.96
C VAL A 141 0.47 -8.37 1.18
N SER A 142 -0.63 -7.86 0.68
CA SER A 142 -1.93 -8.53 0.64
C SER A 142 -2.32 -8.74 -0.81
N CYS A 143 -2.76 -9.95 -1.14
CA CYS A 143 -3.19 -10.31 -2.49
C CYS A 143 -4.32 -11.32 -2.45
N SER A 144 -4.96 -11.57 -3.59
CA SER A 144 -5.99 -12.61 -3.71
C SER A 144 -5.41 -14.01 -3.42
N GLY A 145 -6.22 -14.90 -2.87
CA GLY A 145 -5.82 -16.26 -2.48
C GLY A 145 -5.01 -17.01 -3.54
N PRO A 146 -5.45 -17.07 -4.81
CA PRO A 146 -4.72 -17.74 -5.89
C PRO A 146 -3.31 -17.17 -6.14
N ARG A 147 -3.05 -15.91 -5.81
CA ARG A 147 -1.75 -15.25 -5.98
C ARG A 147 -0.79 -15.44 -4.80
N VAL A 148 -1.26 -15.94 -3.66
CA VAL A 148 -0.42 -16.12 -2.47
C VAL A 148 0.84 -16.96 -2.71
N PRO A 149 0.81 -18.10 -3.43
CA PRO A 149 2.02 -18.87 -3.70
C PRO A 149 3.06 -18.06 -4.49
N ILE A 150 2.63 -17.32 -5.51
CA ILE A 150 3.49 -16.45 -6.32
C ILE A 150 4.07 -15.32 -5.46
N ALA A 151 3.23 -14.67 -4.65
CA ALA A 151 3.65 -13.57 -3.79
C ALA A 151 4.71 -14.02 -2.75
N ARG A 152 4.53 -15.21 -2.15
CA ARG A 152 5.52 -15.79 -1.23
C ARG A 152 6.86 -16.07 -1.90
N LEU A 153 6.83 -16.63 -3.10
CA LEU A 153 8.04 -16.89 -3.87
C LEU A 153 8.75 -15.58 -4.24
N ALA A 154 8.02 -14.59 -4.74
CA ALA A 154 8.57 -13.29 -5.10
C ALA A 154 9.20 -12.55 -3.89
N ALA A 155 8.55 -12.61 -2.73
CA ALA A 155 9.08 -12.03 -1.49
C ALA A 155 10.38 -12.72 -1.06
N ALA A 156 10.44 -14.05 -1.14
CA ALA A 156 11.65 -14.81 -0.83
C ALA A 156 12.79 -14.47 -1.81
N GLN A 157 12.51 -14.36 -3.10
CA GLN A 157 13.50 -13.96 -4.12
C GLN A 157 14.00 -12.53 -3.88
N ALA A 158 13.12 -11.59 -3.53
CA ALA A 158 13.51 -10.22 -3.21
C ALA A 158 14.46 -10.17 -2.01
N GLN A 159 14.16 -10.93 -0.95
CA GLN A 159 15.03 -11.05 0.22
C GLN A 159 16.43 -11.60 -0.13
N LEU A 160 16.50 -12.65 -0.96
CA LEU A 160 17.78 -13.24 -1.38
C LEU A 160 18.62 -12.28 -2.23
N ARG A 161 17.99 -11.55 -3.15
CA ARG A 161 18.67 -10.52 -3.96
C ARG A 161 19.25 -9.40 -3.08
N GLY A 162 18.56 -8.98 -2.05
CA GLY A 162 19.02 -7.98 -1.10
C GLY A 162 20.21 -8.45 -0.24
N VAL A 163 20.36 -9.75 -0.03
CA VAL A 163 21.53 -10.34 0.66
C VAL A 163 22.76 -10.36 -0.24
N THR A 164 22.58 -10.74 -1.50
CA THR A 164 23.70 -10.81 -2.48
C THR A 164 24.24 -9.45 -2.89
N ALA A 165 23.43 -8.39 -2.82
CA ALA A 165 23.88 -7.03 -3.14
C ALA A 165 24.66 -6.35 -2.00
N LYS A 166 24.68 -6.95 -0.79
CA LYS A 166 25.40 -6.43 0.39
C LYS A 166 26.68 -7.20 0.71
N SER A 167 26.98 -8.26 -0.04
CA SER A 167 28.21 -9.07 0.07
C SER A 167 29.20 -8.67 -1.01
#